data_ae1ff79336908b9fbccc45898c717fc2
#
_entry.id   ae1ff79336908b9fbccc45898c717fc2
#
_cell.length_a   1.000
_cell.length_b   1.000
_cell.length_c   1.000
_cell.angle_alpha   90.00
_cell.angle_beta   90.00
_cell.angle_gamma   90.00
#
_symmetry.space_group_name_H-M   'P 1'
#
loop_
_entity.id
_entity.type
_entity.pdbx_description
1 polymer ?
#
loop_
_entity_poly.entity_id
_entity_poly.type
_entity_poly.pdbx_seq_one_letter_code
_entity_poly.pdbx_strand_id
1 'polypeptide(L)'
;MNAELQGQIALVTGGGRGIGRNIALEFAAADMSVAVTGRSRDEVEAVAKEIGGRALVGDVSRREDVERWFSEVGDIDLLVCNAGMSVEEHEAAWELDPTDWWHVFEVNVLGVYLCCRAVIPGMIERGRGRIVNVASGAAYLPGLKSTAYGASKAAVHRFSEELADQLEPRGIPVFSISPGLVKTRMTEGFGDDAPWTPPELAPRLVLALASGRLDKLAGRYLHAEHDDVDDLVARADEIVANDLNAIRLRR
;
A
#
# COMPACT_ATOMS: atom_id res chain seq x y z
N MET A 1 14.56 -15.38 -11.89
CA MET A 1 14.63 -13.94 -12.25
C MET A 1 13.34 -13.62 -12.99
N ASN A 2 12.53 -12.69 -12.48
CA ASN A 2 11.31 -12.23 -13.17
C ASN A 2 11.71 -11.26 -14.29
N ALA A 3 11.97 -11.77 -15.49
CA ALA A 3 12.34 -10.95 -16.64
C ALA A 3 11.32 -9.84 -16.96
N GLU A 4 10.07 -10.01 -16.50
CA GLU A 4 8.98 -9.05 -16.68
C GLU A 4 9.10 -7.80 -15.80
N LEU A 5 9.80 -7.87 -14.67
CA LEU A 5 9.95 -6.74 -13.72
C LEU A 5 11.24 -5.92 -13.94
N GLN A 6 12.22 -6.50 -14.65
CA GLN A 6 13.51 -5.87 -14.85
C GLN A 6 13.36 -4.51 -15.53
N GLY A 7 13.91 -3.47 -14.89
CA GLY A 7 13.89 -2.10 -15.39
C GLY A 7 12.57 -1.35 -15.22
N GLN A 8 11.50 -1.99 -14.70
CA GLN A 8 10.29 -1.27 -14.32
C GLN A 8 10.58 -0.29 -13.18
N ILE A 9 9.86 0.81 -13.16
CA ILE A 9 10.02 1.87 -12.16
C ILE A 9 8.92 1.73 -11.10
N ALA A 10 9.34 1.50 -9.85
CA ALA A 10 8.45 1.46 -8.69
C ALA A 10 8.63 2.68 -7.80
N LEU A 11 7.53 3.23 -7.29
CA LEU A 11 7.52 4.23 -6.23
C LEU A 11 6.83 3.66 -4.98
N VAL A 12 7.55 3.66 -3.84
CA VAL A 12 7.04 3.16 -2.57
C VAL A 12 6.95 4.31 -1.57
N THR A 13 5.73 4.68 -1.17
CA THR A 13 5.54 5.70 -0.14
C THR A 13 5.76 5.13 1.26
N GLY A 14 6.36 5.93 2.17
CA GLY A 14 6.75 5.44 3.49
C GLY A 14 7.84 4.37 3.41
N GLY A 15 8.72 4.43 2.39
CA GLY A 15 9.75 3.43 2.11
C GLY A 15 11.00 3.52 2.98
N GLY A 16 11.11 4.52 3.89
CA GLY A 16 12.31 4.71 4.71
C GLY A 16 12.47 3.69 5.85
N ARG A 17 11.45 2.92 6.18
CA ARG A 17 11.48 1.90 7.26
C ARG A 17 10.34 0.89 7.15
N GLY A 18 10.39 -0.13 8.04
CA GLY A 18 9.30 -1.11 8.23
C GLY A 18 8.90 -1.81 6.93
N ILE A 19 7.60 -1.97 6.73
CA ILE A 19 7.03 -2.70 5.59
C ILE A 19 7.46 -2.07 4.26
N GLY A 20 7.38 -0.74 4.13
CA GLY A 20 7.76 -0.03 2.91
C GLY A 20 9.24 -0.23 2.53
N ARG A 21 10.15 -0.21 3.52
CA ARG A 21 11.56 -0.55 3.28
C ARG A 21 11.71 -1.98 2.78
N ASN A 22 11.03 -2.94 3.40
CA ASN A 22 11.13 -4.35 2.99
C ASN A 22 10.58 -4.57 1.57
N ILE A 23 9.49 -3.87 1.19
CA ILE A 23 8.98 -3.88 -0.18
C ILE A 23 10.01 -3.29 -1.16
N ALA A 24 10.64 -2.17 -0.81
CA ALA A 24 11.66 -1.54 -1.65
C ALA A 24 12.89 -2.44 -1.86
N LEU A 25 13.32 -3.16 -0.82
CA LEU A 25 14.40 -4.15 -0.92
C LEU A 25 14.04 -5.33 -1.84
N GLU A 26 12.81 -5.84 -1.72
CA GLU A 26 12.33 -6.95 -2.56
C GLU A 26 12.27 -6.55 -4.04
N PHE A 27 11.82 -5.32 -4.33
CA PHE A 27 11.79 -4.79 -5.69
C PHE A 27 13.19 -4.58 -6.27
N ALA A 28 14.12 -4.05 -5.48
CA ALA A 28 15.51 -3.90 -5.90
C ALA A 28 16.17 -5.26 -6.19
N ALA A 29 15.88 -6.29 -5.36
CA ALA A 29 16.34 -7.65 -5.59
C ALA A 29 15.73 -8.30 -6.85
N ALA A 30 14.61 -7.78 -7.34
CA ALA A 30 13.98 -8.16 -8.61
C ALA A 30 14.41 -7.29 -9.80
N ASP A 31 15.52 -6.54 -9.69
CA ASP A 31 16.09 -5.66 -10.71
C ASP A 31 15.15 -4.51 -11.16
N MET A 32 14.22 -4.07 -10.30
CA MET A 32 13.42 -2.88 -10.54
C MET A 32 14.19 -1.60 -10.18
N SER A 33 13.87 -0.49 -10.84
CA SER A 33 14.29 0.85 -10.44
C SER A 33 13.35 1.39 -9.36
N VAL A 34 13.86 1.62 -8.14
CA VAL A 34 12.98 1.95 -6.99
C VAL A 34 13.21 3.37 -6.50
N ALA A 35 12.12 4.12 -6.35
CA ALA A 35 12.07 5.37 -5.61
C ALA A 35 11.33 5.17 -4.29
N VAL A 36 11.89 5.67 -3.19
CA VAL A 36 11.26 5.61 -1.86
C VAL A 36 10.99 7.01 -1.33
N THR A 37 9.80 7.20 -0.70
CA THR A 37 9.46 8.49 -0.11
C THR A 37 9.25 8.39 1.40
N GLY A 38 9.40 9.52 2.08
CA GLY A 38 9.11 9.65 3.51
C GLY A 38 9.55 10.99 4.08
N ARG A 39 9.13 11.28 5.31
CA ARG A 39 9.42 12.56 5.97
C ARG A 39 10.83 12.63 6.57
N SER A 40 11.36 11.49 7.03
CA SER A 40 12.70 11.41 7.61
C SER A 40 13.74 11.27 6.50
N ARG A 41 14.49 12.34 6.26
CA ARG A 41 15.55 12.39 5.25
C ARG A 41 16.55 11.25 5.43
N ASP A 42 17.07 11.08 6.65
CA ASP A 42 18.11 10.08 6.93
C ASP A 42 17.62 8.66 6.67
N GLU A 43 16.36 8.33 7.04
CA GLU A 43 15.78 7.01 6.81
C GLU A 43 15.59 6.74 5.31
N VAL A 44 15.08 7.71 4.55
CA VAL A 44 14.80 7.55 3.12
C VAL A 44 16.10 7.48 2.32
N GLU A 45 17.09 8.33 2.63
CA GLU A 45 18.41 8.33 1.98
C GLU A 45 19.20 7.04 2.29
N ALA A 46 19.11 6.53 3.53
CA ALA A 46 19.74 5.27 3.87
C ALA A 46 19.20 4.09 3.06
N VAL A 47 17.85 3.98 2.93
CA VAL A 47 17.22 2.93 2.12
C VAL A 47 17.54 3.12 0.64
N ALA A 48 17.44 4.32 0.11
CA ALA A 48 17.77 4.60 -1.29
C ALA A 48 19.22 4.21 -1.64
N LYS A 49 20.16 4.51 -0.73
CA LYS A 49 21.57 4.08 -0.89
C LYS A 49 21.71 2.56 -0.87
N GLU A 50 21.02 1.88 0.02
CA GLU A 50 21.05 0.41 0.17
C GLU A 50 20.55 -0.30 -1.10
N ILE A 51 19.49 0.21 -1.71
CA ILE A 51 18.85 -0.37 -2.91
C ILE A 51 19.41 0.19 -4.24
N GLY A 52 20.35 1.13 -4.20
CA GLY A 52 20.80 1.84 -5.40
C GLY A 52 19.69 2.67 -6.10
N GLY A 53 18.69 3.10 -5.33
CA GLY A 53 17.49 3.78 -5.80
C GLY A 53 17.47 5.28 -5.53
N ARG A 54 16.27 5.89 -5.53
CA ARG A 54 16.07 7.33 -5.31
C ARG A 54 15.40 7.61 -3.98
N ALA A 55 15.87 8.64 -3.27
CA ALA A 55 15.26 9.19 -2.07
C ALA A 55 14.44 10.45 -2.39
N LEU A 56 13.18 10.47 -1.99
CA LEU A 56 12.26 11.58 -2.21
C LEU A 56 11.67 12.02 -0.85
N VAL A 57 12.25 13.04 -0.27
CA VAL A 57 11.84 13.53 1.05
C VAL A 57 10.60 14.41 0.95
N GLY A 58 9.61 14.19 1.81
CA GLY A 58 8.38 14.99 1.90
C GLY A 58 7.24 14.24 2.56
N ASP A 59 6.04 14.82 2.54
CA ASP A 59 4.83 14.32 3.18
C ASP A 59 3.75 13.96 2.14
N VAL A 60 3.21 12.73 2.22
CA VAL A 60 2.14 12.26 1.32
C VAL A 60 0.85 13.07 1.43
N SER A 61 0.61 13.72 2.58
CA SER A 61 -0.56 14.58 2.79
C SER A 61 -0.42 15.96 2.12
N ARG A 62 0.77 16.29 1.63
CA ARG A 62 1.05 17.56 0.95
C ARG A 62 1.07 17.37 -0.56
N ARG A 63 0.15 18.02 -1.22
CA ARG A 63 0.00 17.94 -2.68
C ARG A 63 1.29 18.34 -3.42
N GLU A 64 1.96 19.39 -2.95
CA GLU A 64 3.17 19.92 -3.58
C GLU A 64 4.33 18.93 -3.53
N ASP A 65 4.47 18.19 -2.42
CA ASP A 65 5.48 17.14 -2.27
C ASP A 65 5.20 15.99 -3.23
N VAL A 66 3.95 15.54 -3.30
CA VAL A 66 3.52 14.46 -4.19
C VAL A 66 3.75 14.85 -5.65
N GLU A 67 3.28 16.02 -6.11
CA GLU A 67 3.45 16.49 -7.48
C GLU A 67 4.94 16.60 -7.86
N ARG A 68 5.78 17.08 -6.95
CA ARG A 68 7.23 17.12 -7.13
C ARG A 68 7.85 15.73 -7.31
N TRP A 69 7.50 14.76 -6.47
CA TRP A 69 8.03 13.39 -6.57
C TRP A 69 7.71 12.74 -7.92
N PHE A 70 6.47 12.87 -8.38
CA PHE A 70 6.06 12.30 -9.66
C PHE A 70 6.72 13.00 -10.85
N SER A 71 6.96 14.31 -10.75
CA SER A 71 7.74 15.04 -11.74
C SER A 71 9.22 14.62 -11.78
N GLU A 72 9.82 14.34 -10.62
CA GLU A 72 11.22 13.92 -10.52
C GLU A 72 11.47 12.47 -10.99
N VAL A 73 10.53 11.56 -10.71
CA VAL A 73 10.64 10.13 -11.07
C VAL A 73 10.27 9.90 -12.53
N GLY A 74 9.28 10.61 -13.04
CA GLY A 74 8.74 10.42 -14.39
C GLY A 74 7.80 9.22 -14.48
N ASP A 75 8.04 8.36 -15.44
CA ASP A 75 7.18 7.20 -15.73
C ASP A 75 7.25 6.13 -14.64
N ILE A 76 6.17 5.95 -13.90
CA ILE A 76 6.06 4.96 -12.84
C ILE A 76 5.20 3.80 -13.34
N ASP A 77 5.74 2.58 -13.30
CA ASP A 77 5.05 1.35 -13.68
C ASP A 77 4.31 0.74 -12.49
N LEU A 78 4.82 0.92 -11.27
CA LEU A 78 4.20 0.42 -10.04
C LEU A 78 4.18 1.48 -8.95
N LEU A 79 3.00 1.81 -8.44
CA LEU A 79 2.83 2.64 -7.26
C LEU A 79 2.43 1.78 -6.06
N VAL A 80 3.19 1.90 -4.96
CA VAL A 80 2.82 1.30 -3.67
C VAL A 80 2.54 2.40 -2.65
N CYS A 81 1.28 2.61 -2.34
CA CYS A 81 0.82 3.54 -1.30
C CYS A 81 0.90 2.84 0.07
N ASN A 82 2.10 2.82 0.66
CA ASN A 82 2.35 2.18 1.95
C ASN A 82 2.42 3.17 3.12
N ALA A 83 2.72 4.45 2.87
CA ALA A 83 2.76 5.45 3.93
C ALA A 83 1.45 5.44 4.74
N GLY A 84 1.61 5.43 6.06
CA GLY A 84 0.47 5.42 6.97
C GLY A 84 0.89 5.74 8.40
N MET A 85 -0.08 6.15 9.18
CA MET A 85 0.07 6.41 10.61
C MET A 85 -1.16 5.97 11.38
N SER A 86 -0.99 5.78 12.67
CA SER A 86 -2.03 5.67 13.68
C SER A 86 -1.71 6.65 14.79
N VAL A 87 -2.71 7.04 15.55
CA VAL A 87 -2.55 7.70 16.85
C VAL A 87 -2.74 6.66 17.94
N GLU A 88 -2.06 6.82 19.05
CA GLU A 88 -2.29 6.01 20.24
C GLU A 88 -3.63 6.45 20.85
N GLU A 89 -4.65 5.61 20.74
CA GLU A 89 -5.96 5.87 21.32
C GLU A 89 -6.02 5.25 22.72
N HIS A 90 -5.45 5.93 23.72
CA HIS A 90 -5.58 5.58 25.14
C HIS A 90 -6.88 6.10 25.73
N GLU A 91 -7.53 7.05 25.06
CA GLU A 91 -8.72 7.76 25.47
C GLU A 91 -9.94 7.26 24.67
N ALA A 92 -11.11 7.56 25.17
CA ALA A 92 -12.33 7.31 24.41
C ALA A 92 -12.40 8.20 23.15
N ALA A 93 -13.02 7.72 22.10
CA ALA A 93 -13.04 8.43 20.80
C ALA A 93 -13.57 9.88 20.88
N TRP A 94 -14.42 10.17 21.85
CA TRP A 94 -14.97 11.52 22.08
C TRP A 94 -14.05 12.44 22.90
N GLU A 95 -12.91 11.95 23.37
CA GLU A 95 -11.89 12.68 24.14
C GLU A 95 -10.65 12.97 23.29
N LEU A 96 -10.51 12.29 22.15
CA LEU A 96 -9.39 12.51 21.22
C LEU A 96 -9.43 13.93 20.61
N ASP A 97 -8.27 14.56 20.45
CA ASP A 97 -8.17 15.81 19.70
C ASP A 97 -8.61 15.61 18.24
N PRO A 98 -9.60 16.39 17.76
CA PRO A 98 -10.07 16.26 16.38
C PRO A 98 -8.98 16.46 15.32
N THR A 99 -7.94 17.25 15.62
CA THR A 99 -6.81 17.50 14.71
C THR A 99 -5.97 16.23 14.56
N ASP A 100 -5.67 15.54 15.65
CA ASP A 100 -4.90 14.30 15.62
C ASP A 100 -5.70 13.18 14.94
N TRP A 101 -7.00 13.09 15.27
CA TRP A 101 -7.91 12.14 14.62
C TRP A 101 -7.95 12.37 13.11
N TRP A 102 -8.10 13.63 12.66
CA TRP A 102 -8.17 13.98 11.24
C TRP A 102 -6.84 13.81 10.53
N HIS A 103 -5.72 14.07 11.20
CA HIS A 103 -4.39 13.88 10.61
C HIS A 103 -4.13 12.44 10.15
N VAL A 104 -4.73 11.44 10.81
CA VAL A 104 -4.71 10.04 10.33
C VAL A 104 -5.36 9.93 8.94
N PHE A 105 -6.46 10.62 8.70
CA PHE A 105 -7.11 10.64 7.38
C PHE A 105 -6.30 11.40 6.33
N GLU A 106 -5.66 12.49 6.71
CA GLU A 106 -4.79 13.22 5.78
C GLU A 106 -3.65 12.34 5.27
N VAL A 107 -3.00 11.59 6.16
CA VAL A 107 -1.91 10.71 5.75
C VAL A 107 -2.44 9.45 5.05
N ASN A 108 -3.40 8.74 5.67
CA ASN A 108 -3.81 7.41 5.23
C ASN A 108 -4.74 7.42 4.03
N VAL A 109 -5.57 8.46 3.87
CA VAL A 109 -6.61 8.54 2.81
C VAL A 109 -6.25 9.59 1.78
N LEU A 110 -6.06 10.85 2.18
CA LEU A 110 -5.71 11.92 1.24
C LEU A 110 -4.37 11.64 0.57
N GLY A 111 -3.36 11.15 1.31
CA GLY A 111 -2.06 10.77 0.77
C GLY A 111 -2.16 9.69 -0.31
N VAL A 112 -2.97 8.64 -0.09
CA VAL A 112 -3.25 7.61 -1.09
C VAL A 112 -3.91 8.22 -2.34
N TYR A 113 -4.96 9.03 -2.13
CA TYR A 113 -5.65 9.71 -3.24
C TYR A 113 -4.71 10.60 -4.06
N LEU A 114 -3.89 11.41 -3.41
CA LEU A 114 -2.95 12.32 -4.09
C LEU A 114 -1.93 11.55 -4.94
N CYS A 115 -1.37 10.46 -4.42
CA CYS A 115 -0.44 9.62 -5.16
C CYS A 115 -1.11 8.94 -6.35
N CYS A 116 -2.29 8.34 -6.17
CA CYS A 116 -3.07 7.76 -7.26
C CYS A 116 -3.40 8.79 -8.33
N ARG A 117 -3.91 9.97 -7.91
CA ARG A 117 -4.24 11.07 -8.82
C ARG A 117 -3.03 11.53 -9.65
N ALA A 118 -1.84 11.53 -9.08
CA ALA A 118 -0.64 11.99 -9.77
C ALA A 118 -0.13 10.96 -10.80
N VAL A 119 -0.23 9.65 -10.51
CA VAL A 119 0.34 8.60 -11.38
C VAL A 119 -0.58 8.17 -12.51
N ILE A 120 -1.91 8.15 -12.27
CA ILE A 120 -2.89 7.56 -13.19
C ILE A 120 -2.86 8.16 -14.60
N PRO A 121 -2.77 9.49 -14.81
CA PRO A 121 -2.74 10.03 -16.16
C PRO A 121 -1.60 9.46 -17.02
N GLY A 122 -0.39 9.37 -16.47
CA GLY A 122 0.75 8.78 -17.17
C GLY A 122 0.61 7.28 -17.41
N MET A 123 0.03 6.53 -16.45
CA MET A 123 -0.28 5.10 -16.65
C MET A 123 -1.30 4.89 -17.78
N ILE A 124 -2.36 5.72 -17.84
CA ILE A 124 -3.37 5.67 -18.90
C ILE A 124 -2.73 5.98 -20.26
N GLU A 125 -1.90 7.01 -20.34
CA GLU A 125 -1.23 7.39 -21.59
C GLU A 125 -0.34 6.26 -22.14
N ARG A 126 0.37 5.56 -21.25
CA ARG A 126 1.23 4.42 -21.61
C ARG A 126 0.45 3.10 -21.79
N GLY A 127 -0.83 3.04 -21.38
CA GLY A 127 -1.64 1.82 -21.39
C GLY A 127 -1.12 0.73 -20.46
N ARG A 128 -0.35 1.08 -19.43
CA ARG A 128 0.21 0.13 -18.46
C ARG A 128 0.50 0.80 -17.12
N GLY A 129 0.44 0.01 -16.06
CA GLY A 129 0.74 0.40 -14.69
C GLY A 129 0.00 -0.47 -13.70
N ARG A 130 0.42 -0.46 -12.44
CA ARG A 130 -0.26 -1.12 -11.31
C ARG A 130 -0.22 -0.27 -10.07
N ILE A 131 -1.27 -0.35 -9.26
CA ILE A 131 -1.39 0.39 -8.00
C ILE A 131 -1.68 -0.60 -6.87
N VAL A 132 -0.88 -0.54 -5.82
CA VAL A 132 -1.08 -1.32 -4.59
C VAL A 132 -1.26 -0.37 -3.42
N ASN A 133 -2.44 -0.38 -2.81
CA ASN A 133 -2.76 0.42 -1.64
C ASN A 133 -2.69 -0.46 -0.38
N VAL A 134 -1.83 -0.09 0.57
CA VAL A 134 -1.69 -0.82 1.83
C VAL A 134 -2.80 -0.39 2.80
N ALA A 135 -3.83 -1.23 2.88
CA ALA A 135 -4.91 -1.14 3.86
C ALA A 135 -4.50 -1.83 5.19
N SER A 136 -5.39 -2.57 5.82
CA SER A 136 -5.16 -3.31 7.06
C SER A 136 -6.36 -4.19 7.37
N GLY A 137 -6.18 -5.26 8.16
CA GLY A 137 -7.27 -5.99 8.81
C GLY A 137 -8.19 -5.10 9.64
N ALA A 138 -7.68 -3.96 10.12
CA ALA A 138 -8.48 -2.93 10.80
C ALA A 138 -9.64 -2.37 9.96
N ALA A 139 -9.62 -2.54 8.64
CA ALA A 139 -10.70 -2.13 7.75
C ALA A 139 -12.02 -2.88 8.00
N TYR A 140 -11.97 -4.10 8.55
CA TYR A 140 -13.15 -4.96 8.74
C TYR A 140 -13.16 -5.72 10.07
N LEU A 141 -12.04 -5.85 10.76
CA LEU A 141 -12.00 -6.53 12.06
C LEU A 141 -12.51 -5.60 13.16
N PRO A 142 -13.47 -6.04 13.98
CA PRO A 142 -13.96 -5.25 15.11
C PRO A 142 -12.98 -5.27 16.29
N GLY A 143 -13.14 -4.31 17.20
CA GLY A 143 -12.51 -4.37 18.53
C GLY A 143 -11.08 -3.84 18.62
N LEU A 144 -10.53 -3.26 17.56
CA LEU A 144 -9.17 -2.69 17.56
C LEU A 144 -9.05 -1.36 18.30
N LYS A 145 -10.16 -0.81 18.80
CA LYS A 145 -10.24 0.44 19.59
C LYS A 145 -9.53 1.64 18.96
N SER A 146 -9.34 1.63 17.65
CA SER A 146 -8.72 2.73 16.90
C SER A 146 -9.69 3.26 15.86
N THR A 147 -10.41 4.31 16.22
CA THR A 147 -11.51 4.87 15.40
C THR A 147 -10.98 5.57 14.16
N ALA A 148 -9.92 6.35 14.28
CA ALA A 148 -9.30 7.04 13.15
C ALA A 148 -8.65 6.04 12.19
N TYR A 149 -7.81 5.15 12.71
CA TYR A 149 -7.05 4.20 11.89
C TYR A 149 -7.97 3.21 11.16
N GLY A 150 -8.87 2.54 11.92
CA GLY A 150 -9.80 1.57 11.34
C GLY A 150 -10.67 2.18 10.24
N ALA A 151 -11.28 3.34 10.52
CA ALA A 151 -12.09 4.05 9.54
C ALA A 151 -11.28 4.49 8.32
N SER A 152 -10.04 4.99 8.51
CA SER A 152 -9.16 5.37 7.38
C SER A 152 -8.79 4.17 6.50
N LYS A 153 -8.51 3.00 7.09
CA LYS A 153 -8.16 1.79 6.34
C LYS A 153 -9.37 1.17 5.62
N ALA A 154 -10.57 1.29 6.19
CA ALA A 154 -11.82 0.95 5.49
C ALA A 154 -12.06 1.88 4.28
N ALA A 155 -11.79 3.18 4.43
CA ALA A 155 -11.87 4.15 3.34
C ALA A 155 -10.86 3.84 2.22
N VAL A 156 -9.61 3.48 2.55
CA VAL A 156 -8.59 3.08 1.57
C VAL A 156 -9.03 1.83 0.80
N HIS A 157 -9.57 0.82 1.48
CA HIS A 157 -10.05 -0.38 0.80
C HIS A 157 -11.19 -0.04 -0.16
N ARG A 158 -12.23 0.69 0.29
CA ARG A 158 -13.36 1.06 -0.56
C ARG A 158 -12.92 1.95 -1.74
N PHE A 159 -12.04 2.91 -1.50
CA PHE A 159 -11.45 3.72 -2.56
C PHE A 159 -10.72 2.88 -3.60
N SER A 160 -9.96 1.87 -3.18
CA SER A 160 -9.22 0.98 -4.09
C SER A 160 -10.16 0.15 -4.96
N GLU A 161 -11.25 -0.35 -4.40
CA GLU A 161 -12.28 -1.10 -5.11
C GLU A 161 -12.96 -0.23 -6.19
N GLU A 162 -13.43 0.97 -5.84
CA GLU A 162 -14.04 1.91 -6.78
C GLU A 162 -13.05 2.38 -7.87
N LEU A 163 -11.79 2.58 -7.50
CA LEU A 163 -10.76 2.99 -8.45
C LEU A 163 -10.41 1.86 -9.43
N ALA A 164 -10.42 0.60 -8.98
CA ALA A 164 -10.22 -0.57 -9.83
C ALA A 164 -11.30 -0.65 -10.90
N ASP A 165 -12.57 -0.47 -10.54
CA ASP A 165 -13.69 -0.45 -11.50
C ASP A 165 -13.54 0.64 -12.56
N GLN A 166 -13.08 1.85 -12.15
CA GLN A 166 -12.87 2.96 -13.07
C GLN A 166 -11.70 2.72 -14.04
N LEU A 167 -10.68 1.98 -13.61
CA LEU A 167 -9.46 1.75 -14.37
C LEU A 167 -9.44 0.41 -15.10
N GLU A 168 -10.39 -0.49 -14.84
CA GLU A 168 -10.54 -1.77 -15.56
C GLU A 168 -10.56 -1.58 -17.08
N PRO A 169 -11.33 -0.64 -17.68
CA PRO A 169 -11.32 -0.42 -19.13
C PRO A 169 -10.00 0.14 -19.67
N ARG A 170 -9.09 0.55 -18.80
CA ARG A 170 -7.75 1.08 -19.13
C ARG A 170 -6.64 0.05 -18.93
N GLY A 171 -6.98 -1.13 -18.41
CA GLY A 171 -6.01 -2.19 -18.11
C GLY A 171 -5.01 -1.83 -16.99
N ILE A 172 -5.43 -1.01 -16.02
CA ILE A 172 -4.61 -0.61 -14.88
C ILE A 172 -5.19 -1.22 -13.60
N PRO A 173 -4.68 -2.37 -13.15
CA PRO A 173 -5.16 -3.02 -11.93
C PRO A 173 -4.80 -2.23 -10.68
N VAL A 174 -5.76 -2.16 -9.76
CA VAL A 174 -5.61 -1.55 -8.43
C VAL A 174 -5.93 -2.60 -7.38
N PHE A 175 -5.07 -2.72 -6.39
CA PHE A 175 -5.19 -3.70 -5.32
C PHE A 175 -5.23 -3.03 -3.95
N SER A 176 -5.93 -3.67 -3.01
CA SER A 176 -5.92 -3.32 -1.60
C SER A 176 -5.35 -4.50 -0.81
N ILE A 177 -4.29 -4.28 -0.02
CA ILE A 177 -3.66 -5.36 0.74
C ILE A 177 -3.64 -5.10 2.24
N SER A 178 -3.67 -6.19 3.03
CA SER A 178 -3.23 -6.17 4.42
C SER A 178 -1.85 -6.81 4.54
N PRO A 179 -0.88 -6.14 5.16
CA PRO A 179 0.44 -6.74 5.39
C PRO A 179 0.46 -7.72 6.56
N GLY A 180 -0.65 -7.88 7.32
CA GLY A 180 -0.67 -8.55 8.61
C GLY A 180 -0.15 -7.69 9.75
N LEU A 181 0.03 -8.29 10.93
CA LEU A 181 0.60 -7.62 12.12
C LEU A 181 2.13 -7.76 12.11
N VAL A 182 2.80 -6.84 11.43
CA VAL A 182 4.27 -6.84 11.29
C VAL A 182 4.92 -5.97 12.38
N LYS A 183 6.03 -6.43 12.97
CA LYS A 183 6.82 -5.64 13.94
C LYS A 183 7.40 -4.39 13.26
N THR A 184 6.91 -3.23 13.66
CA THR A 184 7.32 -1.90 13.17
C THR A 184 7.19 -0.89 14.31
N ARG A 185 7.67 0.34 14.11
CA ARG A 185 7.45 1.43 15.08
C ARG A 185 5.96 1.67 15.40
N MET A 186 5.07 1.47 14.44
CA MET A 186 3.61 1.63 14.64
C MET A 186 3.03 0.57 15.58
N THR A 187 3.68 -0.57 15.70
CA THR A 187 3.21 -1.75 16.44
C THR A 187 4.06 -2.03 17.70
N GLU A 188 4.91 -1.09 18.13
CA GLU A 188 5.78 -1.25 19.33
C GLU A 188 4.98 -1.46 20.63
N GLY A 189 3.72 -0.96 20.68
CA GLY A 189 2.83 -1.15 21.83
C GLY A 189 2.24 -2.55 21.97
N PHE A 190 2.40 -3.45 20.97
CA PHE A 190 1.93 -4.83 21.06
C PHE A 190 2.98 -5.71 21.76
N GLY A 191 2.52 -6.61 22.63
CA GLY A 191 3.41 -7.55 23.34
C GLY A 191 4.11 -8.53 22.40
N ASP A 192 5.19 -9.15 22.88
CA ASP A 192 5.94 -10.13 22.10
C ASP A 192 5.12 -11.38 21.72
N ASP A 193 4.09 -11.69 22.51
CA ASP A 193 3.16 -12.82 22.27
C ASP A 193 2.07 -12.51 21.23
N ALA A 194 2.05 -11.31 20.64
CA ALA A 194 1.10 -10.99 19.58
C ALA A 194 1.31 -11.90 18.35
N PRO A 195 0.25 -12.19 17.57
CA PRO A 195 0.36 -13.05 16.39
C PRO A 195 1.09 -12.30 15.27
N TRP A 196 2.41 -12.24 15.38
CA TRP A 196 3.26 -11.51 14.46
C TRP A 196 3.33 -12.18 13.10
N THR A 197 2.98 -11.42 12.07
CA THR A 197 3.16 -11.82 10.67
C THR A 197 4.64 -11.73 10.27
N PRO A 198 5.21 -12.75 9.63
CA PRO A 198 6.57 -12.69 9.09
C PRO A 198 6.76 -11.50 8.14
N PRO A 199 7.82 -10.68 8.34
CA PRO A 199 7.98 -9.41 7.62
C PRO A 199 8.21 -9.53 6.11
N GLU A 200 8.54 -10.72 5.63
CA GLU A 200 8.76 -11.03 4.21
C GLU A 200 7.46 -11.31 3.44
N LEU A 201 6.34 -11.60 4.11
CA LEU A 201 5.11 -12.00 3.41
C LEU A 201 4.49 -10.85 2.61
N ALA A 202 4.42 -9.65 3.19
CA ALA A 202 3.89 -8.49 2.48
C ALA A 202 4.74 -8.10 1.25
N PRO A 203 6.09 -8.02 1.32
CA PRO A 203 6.94 -7.85 0.15
C PRO A 203 6.70 -8.88 -0.95
N ARG A 204 6.62 -10.17 -0.61
CA ARG A 204 6.36 -11.26 -1.58
C ARG A 204 5.00 -11.13 -2.26
N LEU A 205 3.93 -10.81 -1.51
CA LEU A 205 2.63 -10.55 -2.09
C LEU A 205 2.68 -9.37 -3.06
N VAL A 206 3.31 -8.25 -2.65
CA VAL A 206 3.40 -7.05 -3.50
C VAL A 206 4.24 -7.31 -4.75
N LEU A 207 5.29 -8.12 -4.66
CA LEU A 207 6.07 -8.55 -5.83
C LEU A 207 5.24 -9.42 -6.80
N ALA A 208 4.40 -10.32 -6.27
CA ALA A 208 3.48 -11.12 -7.09
C ALA A 208 2.44 -10.24 -7.79
N LEU A 209 1.93 -9.20 -7.13
CA LEU A 209 1.05 -8.20 -7.74
C LEU A 209 1.78 -7.40 -8.84
N ALA A 210 3.02 -7.02 -8.60
CA ALA A 210 3.85 -6.32 -9.57
C ALA A 210 4.07 -7.12 -10.86
N SER A 211 4.21 -8.44 -10.76
CA SER A 211 4.42 -9.34 -11.90
C SER A 211 3.19 -9.57 -12.80
N GLY A 212 2.01 -9.09 -12.41
CA GLY A 212 0.78 -9.29 -13.15
C GLY A 212 0.07 -10.63 -12.93
N ARG A 213 0.63 -11.53 -12.14
CA ARG A 213 0.05 -12.86 -11.87
C ARG A 213 -1.36 -12.80 -11.28
N LEU A 214 -1.69 -11.70 -10.60
CA LEU A 214 -2.92 -11.51 -9.85
C LEU A 214 -3.83 -10.42 -10.46
N ASP A 215 -3.59 -9.97 -11.69
CA ASP A 215 -4.35 -8.86 -12.31
C ASP A 215 -5.86 -9.09 -12.35
N LYS A 216 -6.31 -10.36 -12.47
CA LYS A 216 -7.73 -10.74 -12.38
C LYS A 216 -8.38 -10.39 -11.04
N LEU A 217 -7.57 -10.21 -9.97
CA LEU A 217 -8.04 -9.88 -8.62
C LEU A 217 -8.02 -8.37 -8.34
N ALA A 218 -7.91 -7.52 -9.36
CA ALA A 218 -8.05 -6.08 -9.19
C ALA A 218 -9.36 -5.75 -8.45
N GLY A 219 -9.30 -4.77 -7.54
CA GLY A 219 -10.42 -4.41 -6.66
C GLY A 219 -10.59 -5.30 -5.44
N ARG A 220 -9.88 -6.43 -5.33
CA ARG A 220 -9.99 -7.34 -4.19
C ARG A 220 -9.07 -6.93 -3.04
N TYR A 221 -9.47 -7.34 -1.82
CA TYR A 221 -8.68 -7.22 -0.62
C TYR A 221 -7.86 -8.50 -0.42
N LEU A 222 -6.54 -8.39 -0.38
CA LEU A 222 -5.64 -9.52 -0.25
C LEU A 222 -4.83 -9.41 1.04
N HIS A 223 -4.65 -10.54 1.74
CA HIS A 223 -3.95 -10.57 3.02
C HIS A 223 -2.62 -11.35 2.90
N ALA A 224 -1.52 -10.70 3.24
CA ALA A 224 -0.18 -11.27 3.04
C ALA A 224 0.07 -12.59 3.77
N GLU A 225 -0.62 -12.82 4.89
CA GLU A 225 -0.44 -14.04 5.70
C GLU A 225 -1.49 -15.12 5.40
N HIS A 226 -2.70 -14.71 5.04
CA HIS A 226 -3.83 -15.64 4.92
C HIS A 226 -4.12 -16.06 3.48
N ASP A 227 -3.61 -15.32 2.52
CA ASP A 227 -3.80 -15.59 1.10
C ASP A 227 -2.48 -16.09 0.48
N ASP A 228 -2.42 -17.37 0.12
CA ASP A 228 -1.30 -17.92 -0.65
C ASP A 228 -1.38 -17.49 -2.12
N VAL A 229 -0.26 -17.03 -2.69
CA VAL A 229 -0.23 -16.46 -4.04
C VAL A 229 -0.62 -17.51 -5.11
N ASP A 230 -0.19 -18.75 -4.98
CA ASP A 230 -0.48 -19.78 -5.96
C ASP A 230 -1.95 -20.23 -5.87
N ASP A 231 -2.53 -20.28 -4.65
CA ASP A 231 -3.96 -20.51 -4.43
C ASP A 231 -4.80 -19.34 -4.99
N LEU A 232 -4.40 -18.10 -4.77
CA LEU A 232 -5.08 -16.93 -5.36
C LEU A 232 -5.11 -16.99 -6.89
N VAL A 233 -4.00 -17.36 -7.51
CA VAL A 233 -3.93 -17.52 -8.98
C VAL A 233 -4.85 -18.65 -9.45
N ALA A 234 -4.83 -19.80 -8.77
CA ALA A 234 -5.64 -20.96 -9.14
C ALA A 234 -7.15 -20.69 -8.98
N ARG A 235 -7.54 -19.90 -7.99
CA ARG A 235 -8.95 -19.60 -7.65
C ARG A 235 -9.42 -18.23 -8.12
N ALA A 236 -8.64 -17.50 -8.92
CA ALA A 236 -8.98 -16.13 -9.30
C ALA A 236 -10.39 -16.00 -9.91
N ASP A 237 -10.77 -16.91 -10.81
CA ASP A 237 -12.09 -16.90 -11.44
C ASP A 237 -13.23 -17.21 -10.44
N GLU A 238 -13.01 -18.12 -9.48
CA GLU A 238 -13.94 -18.40 -8.37
C GLU A 238 -14.10 -17.18 -7.44
N ILE A 239 -12.98 -16.55 -7.07
CA ILE A 239 -12.97 -15.37 -6.20
C ILE A 239 -13.78 -14.23 -6.82
N VAL A 240 -13.58 -13.97 -8.10
CA VAL A 240 -14.32 -12.92 -8.82
C VAL A 240 -15.80 -13.28 -8.97
N ALA A 241 -16.12 -14.50 -9.41
CA ALA A 241 -17.49 -14.93 -9.66
C ALA A 241 -18.36 -14.96 -8.38
N ASN A 242 -17.78 -15.25 -7.24
CA ASN A 242 -18.48 -15.33 -5.95
C ASN A 242 -18.29 -14.09 -5.06
N ASP A 243 -17.72 -13.00 -5.58
CA ASP A 243 -17.45 -11.76 -4.86
C ASP A 243 -16.70 -11.99 -3.53
N LEU A 244 -15.71 -12.92 -3.53
CA LEU A 244 -14.86 -13.20 -2.39
C LEU A 244 -13.76 -12.13 -2.26
N ASN A 245 -13.04 -12.12 -1.14
CA ASN A 245 -12.01 -11.14 -0.84
C ASN A 245 -12.49 -9.69 -0.97
N ALA A 246 -13.73 -9.43 -0.53
CA ALA A 246 -14.38 -8.13 -0.56
C ALA A 246 -15.13 -7.87 0.75
N ILE A 247 -15.18 -6.61 1.18
CA ILE A 247 -15.96 -6.22 2.37
C ILE A 247 -17.41 -5.99 1.94
N ARG A 248 -18.33 -6.84 2.42
CA ARG A 248 -19.76 -6.78 2.07
C ARG A 248 -20.65 -6.83 3.29
N LEU A 249 -21.79 -6.14 3.20
CA LEU A 249 -22.84 -6.25 4.19
C LEU A 249 -23.53 -7.61 4.04
N ARG A 250 -23.55 -8.40 5.10
CA ARG A 250 -24.37 -9.62 5.17
C ARG A 250 -25.81 -9.27 5.56
N ARG A 251 -26.80 -9.75 4.81
CA ARG A 251 -28.24 -9.61 5.08
C ARG A 251 -28.85 -10.98 5.20
#